data_5239606c1963147ff8c7d63f9cec601a
#
_entry.id   5239606c1963147ff8c7d63f9cec601a
#
_cell.length_a   1.000
_cell.length_b   1.000
_cell.length_c   1.000
_cell.angle_alpha   90.00
_cell.angle_beta   90.00
_cell.angle_gamma   90.00
#
_symmetry.space_group_name_H-M   'P 1'
#
loop_
_entity.id
_entity.type
_entity.pdbx_description
1 polymer ?
#
loop_
_entity_poly.entity_id
_entity_poly.type
_entity_poly.pdbx_seq_one_letter_code
_entity_poly.pdbx_strand_id
1 'polypeptide(L)'
;MSWQVPFTRLRMVLDNYTHLNEILEFVNAHGCSATDSSDNHYNELVENWNSRNIEGIDAGDIKSTLRMIELVDGDELSDFGKEILENWNDQEKVKNLIAKKMIIEKDGWAYCHILFHLSGKKRDELQLAYQEYYDADVAAQLTSISKYNIFLSWLDIATEEGSNYKFDMNGFKKRIGFAMDEFDSLSELDEDAKWCYLALIRLSNGTATPIGISDIKNGVENLTGKFQAELAHTIGTFQRTLEEKGLITTARPTGSTSRGSPTDWTLVDAEQLNTSFAAMLETFFRNEKDLSSLKLFDKEFDDVVKEMDSPDIDTRGRALETFAAKVCWILGIRNIEIRKMDRIERDVVGNRRTPFFTNFLVQCKNQRNPVGPPVIVKELGTAFKEKYNNIMMFSPSGYVGGTQDYCNQVMVLTGVNIYLFNKEDIDKIIDNQGNLLAIISEKNKEIEITRSNIDPVIESLTKFPDFVTQMKNLGWKPPDETAEN
;
A
#
# COMPACT_ATOMS: atom_id res chain seq x y z
N MET A 1 -13.39 -0.26 7.35
CA MET A 1 -14.34 0.87 7.25
C MET A 1 -13.97 1.64 6.01
N SER A 2 -14.88 1.79 5.05
CA SER A 2 -14.61 2.63 3.89
C SER A 2 -14.49 4.07 4.40
N TRP A 3 -13.39 4.71 4.11
CA TRP A 3 -13.22 6.14 4.26
C TRP A 3 -14.17 6.86 3.29
N GLN A 4 -15.45 6.81 3.57
CA GLN A 4 -16.42 7.69 2.97
C GLN A 4 -16.19 9.05 3.59
N VAL A 5 -15.47 9.82 2.85
CA VAL A 5 -14.85 11.05 3.21
C VAL A 5 -15.84 12.05 3.74
N PRO A 6 -15.66 12.37 4.98
CA PRO A 6 -16.27 13.52 5.62
C PRO A 6 -15.79 14.86 5.09
N PHE A 7 -14.65 14.89 4.41
CA PHE A 7 -14.03 16.12 3.91
C PHE A 7 -14.83 16.93 2.91
N THR A 8 -15.87 16.35 2.31
CA THR A 8 -16.74 17.14 1.43
C THR A 8 -17.29 18.39 2.08
N ARG A 9 -17.46 18.34 3.40
CA ARG A 9 -18.10 19.39 4.19
C ARG A 9 -17.09 20.16 5.03
N LEU A 10 -15.97 19.53 5.38
CA LEU A 10 -14.86 20.19 6.08
C LEU A 10 -14.33 21.41 5.31
N ARG A 11 -14.32 21.35 3.96
CA ARG A 11 -13.98 22.50 3.12
C ARG A 11 -14.79 23.74 3.51
N MET A 12 -16.10 23.60 3.64
CA MET A 12 -17.00 24.73 3.89
C MET A 12 -16.75 25.32 5.28
N VAL A 13 -16.34 24.49 6.23
CA VAL A 13 -15.97 24.91 7.57
C VAL A 13 -14.57 25.52 7.61
N LEU A 14 -13.62 25.01 6.80
CA LEU A 14 -12.22 25.45 6.78
C LEU A 14 -11.97 26.63 5.83
N ASP A 15 -12.73 26.76 4.73
CA ASP A 15 -12.65 27.93 3.83
C ASP A 15 -12.96 29.22 4.58
N ASN A 16 -13.70 29.10 5.71
CA ASN A 16 -13.97 30.20 6.63
C ASN A 16 -13.53 29.82 8.05
N TYR A 17 -12.22 29.79 8.27
CA TYR A 17 -11.61 29.43 9.54
C TYR A 17 -12.22 30.16 10.75
N THR A 18 -12.58 31.44 10.61
CA THR A 18 -13.27 32.22 11.64
C THR A 18 -14.63 31.61 12.04
N HIS A 19 -15.32 30.96 11.13
CA HIS A 19 -16.64 30.38 11.42
C HIS A 19 -16.55 29.07 12.21
N LEU A 20 -15.47 28.29 12.07
CA LEU A 20 -15.28 27.11 12.93
C LEU A 20 -15.20 27.52 14.39
N ASN A 21 -14.52 28.63 14.72
CA ASN A 21 -14.49 29.14 16.09
C ASN A 21 -15.89 29.49 16.59
N GLU A 22 -16.63 30.28 15.80
CA GLU A 22 -18.01 30.68 16.16
C GLU A 22 -18.92 29.47 16.41
N ILE A 23 -18.75 28.37 15.61
CA ILE A 23 -19.48 27.13 15.84
C ILE A 23 -19.04 26.44 17.13
N LEU A 24 -17.74 26.32 17.35
CA LEU A 24 -17.25 25.67 18.54
C LEU A 24 -17.63 26.41 19.81
N GLU A 25 -17.60 27.74 19.78
CA GLU A 25 -18.11 28.59 20.86
C GLU A 25 -19.61 28.38 21.08
N PHE A 26 -20.40 28.33 20.01
CA PHE A 26 -21.85 28.06 20.08
C PHE A 26 -22.12 26.67 20.66
N VAL A 27 -21.46 25.60 20.14
CA VAL A 27 -21.64 24.24 20.64
C VAL A 27 -21.19 24.10 22.09
N ASN A 28 -20.14 24.83 22.50
CA ASN A 28 -19.69 24.86 23.89
C ASN A 28 -20.71 25.48 24.82
N ALA A 29 -21.45 26.49 24.34
CA ALA A 29 -22.45 27.21 25.13
C ALA A 29 -23.81 26.50 25.17
N HIS A 30 -24.23 25.87 24.08
CA HIS A 30 -25.60 25.41 23.86
C HIS A 30 -25.72 23.93 23.53
N GLY A 31 -24.60 23.25 23.24
CA GLY A 31 -24.58 21.87 22.78
C GLY A 31 -24.94 21.69 21.29
N CYS A 32 -24.65 20.52 20.74
CA CYS A 32 -24.96 20.18 19.35
C CYS A 32 -26.43 19.89 19.09
N SER A 33 -27.20 19.51 20.09
CA SER A 33 -28.68 19.29 19.94
C SER A 33 -29.43 20.56 19.59
N ALA A 34 -28.93 21.72 20.00
CA ALA A 34 -29.47 23.01 19.61
C ALA A 34 -29.38 23.26 18.10
N THR A 35 -28.49 22.57 17.39
CA THR A 35 -28.33 22.66 15.92
C THR A 35 -29.46 21.94 15.16
N ASP A 36 -30.23 21.06 15.81
CA ASP A 36 -31.34 20.31 15.21
C ASP A 36 -32.71 21.01 15.50
N SER A 37 -32.69 22.00 16.35
CA SER A 37 -33.91 22.68 16.79
C SER A 37 -34.17 23.95 16.00
N SER A 38 -35.41 24.39 16.05
CA SER A 38 -35.86 25.69 15.55
C SER A 38 -35.32 26.89 16.38
N ASP A 39 -34.15 26.72 17.00
CA ASP A 39 -33.50 27.75 17.78
C ASP A 39 -33.03 28.86 16.83
N ASN A 40 -33.61 30.05 17.01
CA ASN A 40 -33.36 31.23 16.16
C ASN A 40 -31.86 31.58 16.08
N HIS A 41 -31.11 31.33 17.13
CA HIS A 41 -29.68 31.70 17.17
C HIS A 41 -28.80 30.85 16.25
N TYR A 42 -29.08 29.55 16.15
CA TYR A 42 -28.39 28.68 15.20
C TYR A 42 -28.79 29.00 13.76
N ASN A 43 -30.07 29.22 13.52
CA ASN A 43 -30.57 29.64 12.21
C ASN A 43 -29.95 31.00 11.80
N GLU A 44 -29.76 31.93 12.71
CA GLU A 44 -29.04 33.17 12.45
C GLU A 44 -27.55 32.95 12.08
N LEU A 45 -26.86 32.00 12.71
CA LEU A 45 -25.50 31.63 12.34
C LEU A 45 -25.44 31.00 10.94
N VAL A 46 -26.37 30.10 10.62
CA VAL A 46 -26.47 29.45 9.29
C VAL A 46 -26.89 30.48 8.24
N GLU A 47 -27.81 31.36 8.53
CA GLU A 47 -28.23 32.45 7.63
C GLU A 47 -27.10 33.47 7.39
N ASN A 48 -26.35 33.82 8.42
CA ASN A 48 -25.15 34.64 8.30
C ASN A 48 -24.07 33.98 7.42
N TRP A 49 -23.94 32.68 7.48
CA TRP A 49 -23.06 31.94 6.61
C TRP A 49 -23.52 31.91 5.16
N ASN A 50 -24.79 31.60 4.94
CA ASN A 50 -25.41 31.60 3.62
C ASN A 50 -25.35 32.98 2.96
N SER A 51 -25.49 34.08 3.74
CA SER A 51 -25.37 35.44 3.23
C SER A 51 -23.96 35.83 2.77
N ARG A 52 -22.94 35.07 3.18
CA ARG A 52 -21.53 35.27 2.79
C ARG A 52 -21.09 34.41 1.58
N ASN A 53 -22.01 33.94 0.74
CA ASN A 53 -21.79 33.10 -0.45
C ASN A 53 -21.33 31.66 -0.18
N ILE A 54 -21.66 31.08 0.96
CA ILE A 54 -21.45 29.66 1.22
C ILE A 54 -22.77 28.93 0.95
N GLU A 55 -23.14 28.78 -0.31
CA GLU A 55 -24.34 28.07 -0.70
C GLU A 55 -24.26 26.58 -0.29
N GLY A 56 -25.30 26.09 0.37
CA GLY A 56 -25.57 24.65 0.54
C GLY A 56 -25.08 24.01 1.82
N ILE A 57 -24.79 24.74 2.89
CA ILE A 57 -24.57 24.17 4.21
C ILE A 57 -25.90 24.10 4.97
N ASP A 58 -26.25 22.92 5.45
CA ASP A 58 -27.33 22.77 6.44
C ASP A 58 -26.75 22.38 7.82
N ALA A 59 -27.62 22.50 8.83
CA ALA A 59 -27.28 22.23 10.22
C ALA A 59 -26.78 20.77 10.41
N GLY A 60 -27.42 19.81 9.72
CA GLY A 60 -27.06 18.41 9.79
C GLY A 60 -25.66 18.13 9.21
N ASP A 61 -25.26 18.92 8.21
CA ASP A 61 -23.95 18.83 7.58
C ASP A 61 -22.84 19.27 8.52
N ILE A 62 -23.06 20.35 9.26
CA ILE A 62 -22.11 20.85 10.27
C ILE A 62 -21.96 19.83 11.38
N LYS A 63 -23.04 19.37 11.97
CA LYS A 63 -23.04 18.39 13.06
C LYS A 63 -22.34 17.09 12.65
N SER A 64 -22.62 16.59 11.44
CA SER A 64 -21.98 15.38 10.95
C SER A 64 -20.49 15.60 10.73
N THR A 65 -20.04 16.77 10.29
CA THR A 65 -18.64 17.11 10.11
C THR A 65 -17.91 17.20 11.45
N LEU A 66 -18.48 17.91 12.43
CA LEU A 66 -17.89 18.04 13.77
C LEU A 66 -17.71 16.67 14.44
N ARG A 67 -18.73 15.80 14.35
CA ARG A 67 -18.65 14.41 14.87
C ARG A 67 -17.58 13.60 14.19
N MET A 68 -17.39 13.81 12.93
CA MET A 68 -16.51 13.05 12.10
C MET A 68 -15.04 13.34 12.36
N ILE A 69 -14.69 14.59 12.59
CA ILE A 69 -13.35 15.01 13.03
C ILE A 69 -13.22 14.95 14.55
N GLU A 70 -14.23 14.38 15.23
CA GLU A 70 -14.26 14.21 16.69
C GLU A 70 -14.12 15.51 17.49
N LEU A 71 -14.60 16.62 16.95
CA LEU A 71 -14.69 17.86 17.71
C LEU A 71 -15.85 17.85 18.71
N VAL A 72 -16.83 16.97 18.47
CA VAL A 72 -17.98 16.77 19.37
C VAL A 72 -18.16 15.28 19.68
N ASP A 73 -18.59 15.01 20.92
CA ASP A 73 -19.01 13.71 21.39
C ASP A 73 -20.44 13.83 21.93
N GLY A 74 -21.35 13.10 21.30
CA GLY A 74 -22.79 13.29 21.56
C GLY A 74 -23.24 14.71 21.20
N ASP A 75 -23.63 15.50 22.20
CA ASP A 75 -24.11 16.88 22.08
C ASP A 75 -23.11 17.92 22.61
N GLU A 76 -22.00 17.50 23.19
CA GLU A 76 -21.01 18.39 23.78
C GLU A 76 -19.71 18.42 22.98
N LEU A 77 -18.90 19.46 23.19
CA LEU A 77 -17.53 19.44 22.69
C LEU A 77 -16.77 18.28 23.32
N SER A 78 -16.10 17.52 22.50
CA SER A 78 -15.12 16.52 22.93
C SER A 78 -13.91 17.21 23.60
N ASP A 79 -13.06 16.43 24.24
CA ASP A 79 -11.80 16.97 24.77
C ASP A 79 -10.93 17.56 23.65
N PHE A 80 -10.93 16.92 22.46
CA PHE A 80 -10.26 17.47 21.28
C PHE A 80 -10.88 18.79 20.81
N GLY A 81 -12.21 18.87 20.78
CA GLY A 81 -12.91 20.11 20.44
C GLY A 81 -12.62 21.26 21.39
N LYS A 82 -12.55 20.98 22.70
CA LYS A 82 -12.15 21.95 23.72
C LYS A 82 -10.69 22.39 23.53
N GLU A 83 -9.78 21.45 23.26
CA GLU A 83 -8.38 21.76 22.98
C GLU A 83 -8.21 22.67 21.76
N ILE A 84 -8.96 22.44 20.70
CA ILE A 84 -8.98 23.30 19.50
C ILE A 84 -9.48 24.69 19.87
N LEU A 85 -10.58 24.80 20.60
CA LEU A 85 -11.16 26.07 21.00
C LEU A 85 -10.21 26.88 21.90
N GLU A 86 -9.61 26.24 22.89
CA GLU A 86 -8.62 26.87 23.81
C GLU A 86 -7.39 27.43 23.07
N ASN A 87 -6.97 26.74 21.99
CA ASN A 87 -5.79 27.13 21.22
C ASN A 87 -6.13 27.94 19.97
N TRP A 88 -7.38 28.40 19.81
CA TRP A 88 -7.84 29.00 18.57
C TRP A 88 -7.02 30.19 18.07
N ASN A 89 -6.48 30.99 18.98
CA ASN A 89 -5.64 32.14 18.65
C ASN A 89 -4.23 31.77 18.13
N ASP A 90 -3.82 30.51 18.30
CA ASP A 90 -2.59 29.94 17.72
C ASP A 90 -2.94 29.04 16.53
N GLN A 91 -3.09 29.65 15.36
CA GLN A 91 -3.47 28.97 14.12
C GLN A 91 -2.49 27.85 13.75
N GLU A 92 -1.20 28.02 14.02
CA GLU A 92 -0.22 26.99 13.73
C GLU A 92 -0.42 25.75 14.61
N LYS A 93 -0.69 25.96 15.88
CA LYS A 93 -1.01 24.88 16.82
C LYS A 93 -2.30 24.16 16.45
N VAL A 94 -3.35 24.90 16.09
CA VAL A 94 -4.63 24.33 15.63
C VAL A 94 -4.43 23.50 14.36
N LYS A 95 -3.71 24.02 13.36
CA LYS A 95 -3.38 23.26 12.14
C LYS A 95 -2.62 21.96 12.47
N ASN A 96 -1.66 22.00 13.39
CA ASN A 96 -0.89 20.82 13.79
C ASN A 96 -1.77 19.77 14.49
N LEU A 97 -2.67 20.19 15.38
CA LEU A 97 -3.62 19.32 16.07
C LEU A 97 -4.57 18.63 15.07
N ILE A 98 -5.18 19.42 14.18
CA ILE A 98 -6.08 18.90 13.15
C ILE A 98 -5.33 17.99 12.17
N ALA A 99 -4.12 18.35 11.74
CA ALA A 99 -3.31 17.52 10.86
C ALA A 99 -3.02 16.15 11.49
N LYS A 100 -2.57 16.12 12.74
CA LYS A 100 -2.31 14.85 13.46
C LYS A 100 -3.57 14.02 13.57
N LYS A 101 -4.68 14.61 13.98
CA LYS A 101 -5.98 13.93 14.09
C LYS A 101 -6.40 13.32 12.76
N MET A 102 -6.38 14.10 11.69
CA MET A 102 -6.95 13.68 10.41
C MET A 102 -5.99 12.82 9.60
N ILE A 103 -4.70 13.11 9.63
CA ILE A 103 -3.73 12.38 8.81
C ILE A 103 -3.30 11.08 9.49
N ILE A 104 -3.05 11.10 10.81
CA ILE A 104 -2.53 9.93 11.52
C ILE A 104 -3.66 9.06 12.07
N GLU A 105 -4.59 9.63 12.84
CA GLU A 105 -5.61 8.84 13.51
C GLU A 105 -6.77 8.43 12.60
N LYS A 106 -7.04 9.22 11.56
CA LYS A 106 -8.17 9.00 10.62
C LYS A 106 -7.74 8.52 9.23
N ASP A 107 -6.56 7.92 9.11
CA ASP A 107 -6.04 7.29 7.87
C ASP A 107 -5.79 8.27 6.70
N GLY A 108 -5.76 9.58 6.97
CA GLY A 108 -5.49 10.60 5.93
C GLY A 108 -4.07 10.53 5.37
N TRP A 109 -3.15 9.88 6.08
CA TRP A 109 -1.78 9.68 5.66
C TRP A 109 -1.70 8.91 4.32
N ALA A 110 -2.62 7.98 4.08
CA ALA A 110 -2.67 7.21 2.84
C ALA A 110 -2.86 8.10 1.61
N TYR A 111 -3.73 9.11 1.71
CA TYR A 111 -3.87 10.08 0.63
C TYR A 111 -2.66 11.00 0.52
N CYS A 112 -2.04 11.39 1.64
CA CYS A 112 -0.78 12.12 1.62
C CYS A 112 0.32 11.32 0.91
N HIS A 113 0.39 10.02 1.12
CA HIS A 113 1.32 9.11 0.48
C HIS A 113 1.07 9.00 -1.04
N ILE A 114 -0.21 8.85 -1.45
CA ILE A 114 -0.60 8.91 -2.86
C ILE A 114 -0.13 10.23 -3.49
N LEU A 115 -0.42 11.35 -2.85
CA LEU A 115 -0.04 12.67 -3.37
C LEU A 115 1.48 12.88 -3.37
N PHE A 116 2.21 12.31 -2.42
CA PHE A 116 3.67 12.34 -2.38
C PHE A 116 4.29 11.64 -3.60
N HIS A 117 3.89 10.38 -3.86
CA HIS A 117 4.39 9.62 -5.00
C HIS A 117 3.93 10.16 -6.36
N LEU A 118 2.76 10.76 -6.41
CA LEU A 118 2.18 11.33 -7.63
C LEU A 118 2.26 12.86 -7.66
N SER A 119 3.23 13.44 -6.96
CA SER A 119 3.43 14.88 -6.88
C SER A 119 3.61 15.51 -8.27
N GLY A 120 2.81 16.52 -8.58
CA GLY A 120 2.82 17.18 -9.87
C GLY A 120 1.94 16.52 -10.94
N LYS A 121 1.27 15.43 -10.63
CA LYS A 121 0.32 14.76 -11.54
C LYS A 121 -1.04 15.46 -11.54
N LYS A 122 -1.82 15.16 -12.58
CA LYS A 122 -3.18 15.69 -12.74
C LYS A 122 -4.16 14.99 -11.80
N ARG A 123 -5.26 15.68 -11.55
CA ARG A 123 -6.36 15.17 -10.72
C ARG A 123 -6.83 13.77 -11.12
N ASP A 124 -6.93 13.49 -12.42
CA ASP A 124 -7.44 12.21 -12.92
C ASP A 124 -6.50 11.04 -12.59
N GLU A 125 -5.18 11.28 -12.61
CA GLU A 125 -4.17 10.29 -12.24
C GLU A 125 -4.20 10.00 -10.73
N LEU A 126 -4.31 11.05 -9.91
CA LEU A 126 -4.52 10.92 -8.46
C LEU A 126 -5.80 10.15 -8.13
N GLN A 127 -6.85 10.35 -8.94
CA GLN A 127 -8.11 9.65 -8.76
C GLN A 127 -7.98 8.15 -9.04
N LEU A 128 -7.29 7.76 -10.08
CA LEU A 128 -7.06 6.34 -10.40
C LEU A 128 -6.29 5.65 -9.26
N ALA A 129 -5.22 6.28 -8.75
CA ALA A 129 -4.46 5.76 -7.62
C ALA A 129 -5.30 5.67 -6.34
N TYR A 130 -6.14 6.67 -6.09
CA TYR A 130 -7.06 6.67 -4.97
C TYR A 130 -8.10 5.55 -5.05
N GLN A 131 -8.65 5.32 -6.23
CA GLN A 131 -9.62 4.23 -6.46
C GLN A 131 -8.99 2.86 -6.24
N GLU A 132 -7.76 2.68 -6.71
CA GLU A 132 -7.00 1.46 -6.48
C GLU A 132 -6.79 1.20 -4.99
N TYR A 133 -6.31 2.22 -4.30
CA TYR A 133 -5.99 2.10 -2.88
C TYR A 133 -7.21 1.79 -2.01
N TYR A 134 -8.32 2.49 -2.25
CA TYR A 134 -9.53 2.37 -1.42
C TYR A 134 -10.54 1.35 -1.95
N ASP A 135 -10.28 0.68 -3.09
CA ASP A 135 -11.21 -0.27 -3.73
C ASP A 135 -12.62 0.34 -3.90
N ALA A 136 -12.67 1.56 -4.33
CA ALA A 136 -13.83 2.41 -4.21
C ALA A 136 -14.56 2.62 -5.54
N ASP A 137 -15.88 2.77 -5.50
CA ASP A 137 -16.72 2.94 -6.69
C ASP A 137 -16.52 4.32 -7.35
N VAL A 138 -16.40 4.35 -8.66
CA VAL A 138 -15.89 5.47 -9.47
C VAL A 138 -16.69 6.76 -9.33
N ALA A 139 -18.01 6.67 -9.19
CA ALA A 139 -18.89 7.85 -9.28
C ALA A 139 -18.88 8.77 -8.05
N ALA A 140 -18.65 8.21 -6.86
CA ALA A 140 -18.75 8.99 -5.60
C ALA A 140 -17.49 9.80 -5.27
N GLN A 141 -16.41 9.69 -6.05
CA GLN A 141 -15.05 10.01 -5.59
C GLN A 141 -14.37 11.20 -6.28
N LEU A 142 -14.83 11.59 -7.48
CA LEU A 142 -14.29 12.75 -8.19
C LEU A 142 -14.37 14.05 -7.37
N THR A 143 -15.44 14.20 -6.61
CA THR A 143 -15.59 15.32 -5.68
C THR A 143 -14.71 15.23 -4.44
N SER A 144 -14.30 14.03 -4.05
CA SER A 144 -13.53 13.79 -2.83
C SER A 144 -12.08 14.27 -2.96
N ILE A 145 -11.40 13.99 -4.07
CA ILE A 145 -9.99 14.35 -4.27
C ILE A 145 -9.77 15.86 -4.23
N SER A 146 -10.63 16.64 -4.90
CA SER A 146 -10.52 18.11 -4.84
C SER A 146 -10.63 18.63 -3.41
N LYS A 147 -11.47 18.02 -2.61
CA LYS A 147 -11.68 18.40 -1.21
C LYS A 147 -10.52 18.01 -0.31
N TYR A 148 -9.91 16.85 -0.55
CA TYR A 148 -8.66 16.48 0.12
C TYR A 148 -7.56 17.48 -0.18
N ASN A 149 -7.37 17.80 -1.46
CA ASN A 149 -6.32 18.71 -1.86
C ASN A 149 -6.52 20.11 -1.26
N ILE A 150 -7.76 20.59 -1.17
CA ILE A 150 -8.07 21.85 -0.49
C ILE A 150 -7.74 21.77 1.01
N PHE A 151 -8.10 20.64 1.67
CA PHE A 151 -7.76 20.44 3.06
C PHE A 151 -6.23 20.38 3.28
N LEU A 152 -5.52 19.63 2.46
CA LEU A 152 -4.07 19.56 2.53
C LEU A 152 -3.40 20.90 2.18
N SER A 153 -3.98 21.69 1.28
CA SER A 153 -3.51 23.05 0.97
C SER A 153 -3.71 23.99 2.15
N TRP A 154 -4.85 23.88 2.84
CA TRP A 154 -5.07 24.64 4.08
C TRP A 154 -4.07 24.29 5.19
N LEU A 155 -3.61 23.02 5.23
CA LEU A 155 -2.55 22.56 6.13
C LEU A 155 -1.14 22.92 5.64
N ASP A 156 -0.98 23.55 4.51
CA ASP A 156 0.31 23.81 3.84
C ASP A 156 1.05 22.53 3.41
N ILE A 157 0.33 21.41 3.22
CA ILE A 157 0.88 20.10 2.82
C ILE A 157 0.79 19.89 1.31
N ALA A 158 -0.10 20.60 0.64
CA ALA A 158 -0.26 20.53 -0.80
C ALA A 158 -0.29 21.93 -1.42
N THR A 159 0.13 22.03 -2.68
CA THR A 159 -0.04 23.23 -3.49
C THR A 159 -0.71 22.88 -4.81
N GLU A 160 -1.55 23.78 -5.32
CA GLU A 160 -2.20 23.63 -6.62
C GLU A 160 -1.48 24.51 -7.65
N GLU A 161 -1.00 23.90 -8.73
CA GLU A 161 -0.40 24.58 -9.87
C GLU A 161 -1.19 24.28 -11.15
N GLY A 162 -2.14 25.13 -11.47
CA GLY A 162 -3.08 24.91 -12.57
C GLY A 162 -4.02 23.73 -12.27
N SER A 163 -3.91 22.63 -13.01
CA SER A 163 -4.68 21.39 -12.77
C SER A 163 -3.90 20.32 -12.01
N ASN A 164 -2.67 20.60 -11.63
CA ASN A 164 -1.78 19.65 -10.98
C ASN A 164 -1.67 19.97 -9.50
N TYR A 165 -1.52 18.90 -8.70
CA TYR A 165 -1.31 19.02 -7.26
C TYR A 165 0.09 18.56 -6.90
N LYS A 166 0.77 19.34 -6.07
CA LYS A 166 2.11 19.04 -5.57
C LYS A 166 2.07 18.79 -4.08
N PHE A 167 2.77 17.76 -3.63
CA PHE A 167 3.02 17.51 -2.22
C PHE A 167 4.13 18.44 -1.70
N ASP A 168 3.90 19.07 -0.56
CA ASP A 168 4.90 19.86 0.14
C ASP A 168 5.45 19.06 1.32
N MET A 169 6.66 18.52 1.15
CA MET A 169 7.36 17.74 2.17
C MET A 169 7.65 18.57 3.43
N ASN A 170 8.02 19.84 3.26
CA ASN A 170 8.33 20.72 4.40
C ASN A 170 7.06 21.05 5.19
N GLY A 171 5.97 21.31 4.49
CA GLY A 171 4.66 21.50 5.09
C GLY A 171 4.22 20.25 5.85
N PHE A 172 4.32 19.09 5.24
CA PHE A 172 4.00 17.82 5.90
C PHE A 172 4.85 17.61 7.17
N LYS A 173 6.18 17.73 7.06
CA LYS A 173 7.09 17.59 8.21
C LYS A 173 6.79 18.61 9.32
N LYS A 174 6.44 19.84 8.94
CA LYS A 174 6.03 20.89 9.91
C LYS A 174 4.77 20.49 10.69
N ARG A 175 3.78 19.87 10.02
CA ARG A 175 2.48 19.50 10.63
C ARG A 175 2.54 18.21 11.43
N ILE A 176 3.23 17.23 10.91
CA ILE A 176 3.25 15.86 11.46
C ILE A 176 4.47 15.64 12.37
N GLY A 177 5.59 16.30 12.06
CA GLY A 177 6.86 16.16 12.80
C GLY A 177 7.87 15.27 12.06
N PHE A 178 7.47 14.56 10.98
CA PHE A 178 8.30 13.65 10.20
C PHE A 178 8.16 13.92 8.72
N ALA A 179 9.17 13.53 7.95
CA ALA A 179 9.10 13.53 6.51
C ALA A 179 8.40 12.27 5.98
N MET A 180 7.75 12.36 4.82
CA MET A 180 7.01 11.23 4.24
C MET A 180 7.96 10.08 3.83
N ASP A 181 9.15 10.39 3.35
CA ASP A 181 10.18 9.42 2.98
C ASP A 181 10.72 8.62 4.18
N GLU A 182 10.68 9.18 5.39
CA GLU A 182 10.97 8.44 6.63
C GLU A 182 9.91 7.35 6.86
N PHE A 183 8.63 7.63 6.60
CA PHE A 183 7.55 6.63 6.67
C PHE A 183 7.70 5.57 5.58
N ASP A 184 8.04 5.94 4.36
CA ASP A 184 8.30 5.00 3.27
C ASP A 184 9.40 4.01 3.62
N SER A 185 10.50 4.51 4.20
CA SER A 185 11.60 3.69 4.68
C SER A 185 11.16 2.68 5.75
N LEU A 186 10.23 3.07 6.63
CA LEU A 186 9.68 2.20 7.66
C LEU A 186 8.66 1.20 7.09
N SER A 187 7.88 1.59 6.08
CA SER A 187 6.91 0.70 5.44
C SER A 187 7.56 -0.47 4.68
N GLU A 188 8.81 -0.28 4.25
CA GLU A 188 9.61 -1.34 3.60
C GLU A 188 10.19 -2.38 4.56
N LEU A 189 10.10 -2.17 5.86
CA LEU A 189 10.54 -3.15 6.85
C LEU A 189 9.62 -4.37 6.89
N ASP A 190 10.18 -5.54 7.17
CA ASP A 190 9.39 -6.70 7.55
C ASP A 190 8.46 -6.38 8.74
N GLU A 191 7.29 -7.00 8.77
CA GLU A 191 6.30 -6.76 9.83
C GLU A 191 6.90 -6.91 11.24
N ASP A 192 7.68 -7.97 11.47
CA ASP A 192 8.30 -8.19 12.78
C ASP A 192 9.41 -7.18 13.07
N ALA A 193 10.13 -6.68 12.06
CA ALA A 193 11.11 -5.60 12.22
C ALA A 193 10.43 -4.27 12.60
N LYS A 194 9.26 -3.96 12.03
CA LYS A 194 8.43 -2.81 12.41
C LYS A 194 8.06 -2.85 13.89
N TRP A 195 7.58 -4.01 14.35
CA TRP A 195 7.19 -4.18 15.74
C TRP A 195 8.39 -4.16 16.70
N CYS A 196 9.55 -4.69 16.29
CA CYS A 196 10.79 -4.57 17.08
C CYS A 196 11.22 -3.11 17.21
N TYR A 197 11.17 -2.33 16.14
CA TYR A 197 11.51 -0.93 16.15
C TYR A 197 10.53 -0.12 17.01
N LEU A 198 9.23 -0.36 16.90
CA LEU A 198 8.23 0.28 17.74
C LEU A 198 8.40 -0.05 19.25
N ALA A 199 8.69 -1.32 19.57
CA ALA A 199 8.95 -1.74 20.94
C ALA A 199 10.17 -1.01 21.51
N LEU A 200 11.24 -0.88 20.69
CA LEU A 200 12.44 -0.15 21.09
C LEU A 200 12.15 1.34 21.37
N ILE A 201 11.37 2.00 20.51
CA ILE A 201 10.95 3.41 20.71
C ILE A 201 10.19 3.57 22.02
N ARG A 202 9.24 2.68 22.31
CA ARG A 202 8.47 2.74 23.56
C ARG A 202 9.31 2.54 24.79
N LEU A 203 10.25 1.59 24.75
CA LEU A 203 11.13 1.28 25.87
C LEU A 203 12.16 2.38 26.12
N SER A 204 12.67 3.00 25.07
CA SER A 204 13.64 4.09 25.16
C SER A 204 13.02 5.41 25.57
N ASN A 205 11.74 5.62 25.28
CA ASN A 205 10.96 6.82 25.61
C ASN A 205 11.70 8.15 25.27
N GLY A 206 12.21 8.25 24.05
CA GLY A 206 12.92 9.44 23.58
C GLY A 206 14.34 9.60 24.11
N THR A 207 14.93 8.55 24.67
CA THR A 207 16.30 8.56 25.17
C THR A 207 17.18 7.59 24.37
N ALA A 208 18.45 7.94 24.19
CA ALA A 208 19.45 7.05 23.57
C ALA A 208 19.95 5.99 24.57
N THR A 209 19.04 5.34 25.29
CA THR A 209 19.35 4.29 26.26
C THR A 209 19.48 2.94 25.55
N PRO A 210 20.55 2.18 25.76
CA PRO A 210 20.67 0.82 25.25
C PRO A 210 19.61 -0.09 25.87
N ILE A 211 18.87 -0.81 25.02
CA ILE A 211 17.79 -1.74 25.41
C ILE A 211 18.19 -3.15 25.01
N GLY A 212 18.09 -4.08 25.94
CA GLY A 212 18.41 -5.48 25.73
C GLY A 212 17.40 -6.18 24.82
N ILE A 213 17.89 -7.12 24.00
CA ILE A 213 17.02 -7.92 23.07
C ILE A 213 15.85 -8.59 23.80
N SER A 214 16.04 -9.04 25.04
CA SER A 214 14.98 -9.67 25.83
C SER A 214 13.84 -8.71 26.12
N ASP A 215 14.16 -7.45 26.41
CA ASP A 215 13.16 -6.42 26.69
C ASP A 215 12.41 -6.03 25.41
N ILE A 216 13.12 -5.98 24.28
CA ILE A 216 12.49 -5.74 22.95
C ILE A 216 11.52 -6.85 22.63
N LYS A 217 11.88 -8.12 22.83
CA LYS A 217 10.98 -9.27 22.60
C LYS A 217 9.75 -9.20 23.48
N ASN A 218 9.91 -8.87 24.78
CA ASN A 218 8.78 -8.65 25.69
C ASN A 218 7.89 -7.49 25.20
N GLY A 219 8.51 -6.42 24.71
CA GLY A 219 7.81 -5.28 24.14
C GLY A 219 6.97 -5.67 22.91
N VAL A 220 7.50 -6.48 21.99
CA VAL A 220 6.78 -6.99 20.82
C VAL A 220 5.64 -7.92 21.25
N GLU A 221 5.85 -8.81 22.21
CA GLU A 221 4.81 -9.69 22.72
C GLU A 221 3.63 -8.88 23.31
N ASN A 222 3.93 -7.81 24.05
CA ASN A 222 2.90 -6.92 24.58
C ASN A 222 2.13 -6.16 23.49
N LEU A 223 2.77 -5.83 22.35
CA LEU A 223 2.17 -5.09 21.26
C LEU A 223 1.33 -5.96 20.32
N THR A 224 1.77 -7.19 20.08
CA THR A 224 1.24 -8.05 19.00
C THR A 224 0.62 -9.35 19.49
N GLY A 225 0.91 -9.76 20.73
CA GLY A 225 0.58 -11.09 21.25
C GLY A 225 1.45 -12.23 20.67
N LYS A 226 2.47 -11.93 19.86
CA LYS A 226 3.39 -12.95 19.32
C LYS A 226 4.37 -13.41 20.40
N PHE A 227 4.50 -14.74 20.54
CA PHE A 227 5.42 -15.30 21.53
C PHE A 227 6.90 -15.02 21.19
N GLN A 228 7.71 -14.78 22.21
CA GLN A 228 9.15 -14.53 22.07
C GLN A 228 9.90 -15.61 21.29
N ALA A 229 9.42 -16.87 21.36
CA ALA A 229 10.03 -17.98 20.65
C ALA A 229 9.93 -17.83 19.12
N GLU A 230 8.89 -17.20 18.61
CA GLU A 230 8.72 -16.96 17.17
C GLU A 230 9.74 -15.95 16.64
N LEU A 231 10.13 -14.97 17.48
CA LEU A 231 11.11 -13.95 17.15
C LEU A 231 12.57 -14.42 17.37
N ALA A 232 12.77 -15.51 18.07
CA ALA A 232 14.09 -15.94 18.51
C ALA A 232 15.08 -16.20 17.37
N HIS A 233 14.59 -16.72 16.22
CA HIS A 233 15.42 -17.07 15.07
C HIS A 233 15.64 -15.92 14.08
N THR A 234 14.80 -14.90 14.11
CA THR A 234 14.75 -13.84 13.10
C THR A 234 15.29 -12.49 13.59
N ILE A 235 15.35 -12.30 14.90
CA ILE A 235 15.73 -10.99 15.50
C ILE A 235 17.13 -10.50 15.07
N GLY A 236 18.06 -11.39 14.81
CA GLY A 236 19.40 -11.02 14.28
C GLY A 236 19.34 -10.50 12.85
N THR A 237 18.37 -10.93 12.05
CA THR A 237 18.12 -10.41 10.72
C THR A 237 17.51 -9.01 10.82
N PHE A 238 16.52 -8.84 11.66
CA PHE A 238 15.89 -7.53 11.90
C PHE A 238 16.87 -6.50 12.44
N GLN A 239 17.74 -6.90 13.38
CA GLN A 239 18.84 -6.07 13.85
C GLN A 239 19.66 -5.51 12.67
N ARG A 240 20.12 -6.39 11.78
CA ARG A 240 20.93 -5.99 10.61
C ARG A 240 20.16 -5.03 9.71
N THR A 241 18.91 -5.34 9.38
CA THR A 241 18.07 -4.48 8.55
C THR A 241 17.89 -3.09 9.14
N LEU A 242 17.65 -2.99 10.45
CA LEU A 242 17.48 -1.71 11.13
C LEU A 242 18.82 -0.92 11.23
N GLU A 243 19.95 -1.61 11.40
CA GLU A 243 21.28 -1.00 11.34
C GLU A 243 21.62 -0.48 9.93
N GLU A 244 21.37 -1.28 8.89
CA GLU A 244 21.59 -0.90 7.48
C GLU A 244 20.76 0.31 7.07
N LYS A 245 19.56 0.44 7.61
CA LYS A 245 18.69 1.64 7.42
C LYS A 245 19.09 2.82 8.34
N GLY A 246 20.07 2.65 9.21
CA GLY A 246 20.53 3.72 10.12
C GLY A 246 19.56 4.06 11.25
N LEU A 247 18.58 3.19 11.54
CA LEU A 247 17.55 3.42 12.55
C LEU A 247 18.02 3.09 13.97
N ILE A 248 18.96 2.17 14.08
CA ILE A 248 19.57 1.75 15.37
C ILE A 248 21.09 1.64 15.26
N THR A 249 21.71 1.68 16.41
CA THR A 249 23.08 1.22 16.61
C THR A 249 23.07 0.08 17.62
N THR A 250 24.02 -0.85 17.54
CA THR A 250 24.10 -1.96 18.47
C THR A 250 25.45 -2.05 19.16
N ALA A 251 25.41 -2.44 20.41
CA ALA A 251 26.61 -2.64 21.21
C ALA A 251 26.49 -3.90 22.07
N ARG A 252 27.61 -4.54 22.35
CA ARG A 252 27.63 -5.60 23.35
C ARG A 252 27.55 -5.04 24.74
N PRO A 253 26.79 -5.66 25.66
CA PRO A 253 26.76 -5.25 27.04
C PRO A 253 28.17 -5.18 27.65
N THR A 254 28.44 -4.15 28.41
CA THR A 254 29.74 -3.94 29.07
C THR A 254 30.07 -5.16 29.96
N GLY A 255 31.21 -5.79 29.74
CA GLY A 255 31.66 -6.95 30.49
C GLY A 255 31.32 -8.33 29.89
N SER A 256 30.61 -8.39 28.75
CA SER A 256 30.33 -9.65 28.06
C SER A 256 31.50 -10.07 27.19
N THR A 257 32.08 -11.23 27.47
CA THR A 257 33.22 -11.81 26.73
C THR A 257 32.85 -13.03 25.88
N SER A 258 31.64 -13.56 25.99
CA SER A 258 31.23 -14.79 25.32
C SER A 258 30.77 -14.54 23.88
N ARG A 259 31.14 -15.45 22.95
CA ARG A 259 30.54 -15.52 21.61
C ARG A 259 29.05 -15.83 21.75
N GLY A 260 28.19 -14.96 21.20
CA GLY A 260 26.73 -15.12 21.27
C GLY A 260 26.05 -14.37 22.41
N SER A 261 26.76 -13.46 23.10
CA SER A 261 26.10 -12.54 24.04
C SER A 261 25.07 -11.69 23.31
N PRO A 262 23.87 -11.50 23.90
CA PRO A 262 22.88 -10.60 23.35
C PRO A 262 23.47 -9.20 23.17
N THR A 263 23.07 -8.51 22.11
CA THR A 263 23.45 -7.13 21.85
C THR A 263 22.35 -6.20 22.36
N ASP A 264 22.73 -5.06 22.90
CA ASP A 264 21.80 -3.99 23.22
C ASP A 264 21.59 -3.10 22.00
N TRP A 265 20.37 -2.67 21.76
CA TRP A 265 19.98 -1.78 20.68
C TRP A 265 19.74 -0.37 21.19
N THR A 266 20.28 0.61 20.47
CA THR A 266 20.10 2.03 20.80
C THR A 266 19.52 2.75 19.60
N LEU A 267 18.48 3.57 19.81
CA LEU A 267 17.89 4.37 18.76
C LEU A 267 18.85 5.44 18.24
N VAL A 268 18.88 5.64 16.96
CA VAL A 268 19.42 6.85 16.33
C VAL A 268 18.34 7.93 16.41
N ASP A 269 18.76 9.19 16.64
CA ASP A 269 17.87 10.36 16.76
C ASP A 269 16.74 10.20 17.81
N ALA A 270 17.05 9.52 18.93
CA ALA A 270 16.09 9.15 19.96
C ALA A 270 15.22 10.30 20.49
N GLU A 271 15.74 11.53 20.57
CA GLU A 271 15.03 12.70 21.09
C GLU A 271 13.72 13.00 20.33
N GLN A 272 13.67 12.68 19.04
CA GLN A 272 12.49 12.87 18.19
C GLN A 272 11.48 11.72 18.34
N LEU A 273 11.92 10.56 18.84
CA LEU A 273 11.18 9.30 18.92
C LEU A 273 10.56 9.12 20.31
N ASN A 274 9.66 10.01 20.68
CA ASN A 274 8.99 9.99 21.99
C ASN A 274 7.70 9.13 21.99
N THR A 275 7.01 9.09 23.12
CA THR A 275 5.76 8.32 23.29
C THR A 275 4.66 8.72 22.32
N SER A 276 4.54 10.01 21.99
CA SER A 276 3.54 10.47 21.00
C SER A 276 3.86 9.95 19.59
N PHE A 277 5.14 9.91 19.23
CA PHE A 277 5.60 9.31 17.99
C PHE A 277 5.33 7.79 17.95
N ALA A 278 5.63 7.10 19.07
CA ALA A 278 5.36 5.68 19.16
C ALA A 278 3.88 5.34 18.97
N ALA A 279 2.97 6.14 19.57
CA ALA A 279 1.52 5.95 19.37
C ALA A 279 1.09 6.19 17.94
N MET A 280 1.62 7.22 17.29
CA MET A 280 1.38 7.52 15.89
C MET A 280 1.89 6.39 14.97
N LEU A 281 3.12 5.94 15.19
CA LEU A 281 3.73 4.86 14.40
C LEU A 281 3.00 3.53 14.58
N GLU A 282 2.49 3.24 15.78
CA GLU A 282 1.65 2.06 15.99
C GLU A 282 0.35 2.13 15.19
N THR A 283 -0.31 3.28 15.19
CA THR A 283 -1.53 3.49 14.40
C THR A 283 -1.24 3.32 12.91
N PHE A 284 -0.11 3.86 12.44
CA PHE A 284 0.37 3.68 11.09
C PHE A 284 0.58 2.20 10.75
N PHE A 285 1.35 1.44 11.53
CA PHE A 285 1.63 0.03 11.28
C PHE A 285 0.37 -0.85 11.33
N ARG A 286 -0.59 -0.54 12.20
CA ARG A 286 -1.85 -1.29 12.27
C ARG A 286 -2.79 -1.04 11.09
N ASN A 287 -2.73 0.15 10.51
CA ASN A 287 -3.59 0.57 9.42
C ASN A 287 -2.87 0.57 8.06
N GLU A 288 -1.58 0.27 8.06
CA GLU A 288 -0.78 0.24 6.85
C GLU A 288 -1.39 -0.72 5.83
N LYS A 289 -1.63 -0.21 4.65
CA LYS A 289 -1.95 -1.01 3.48
C LYS A 289 -0.74 -1.08 2.60
N ASP A 290 -0.57 -2.19 1.93
CA ASP A 290 0.46 -2.33 0.92
C ASP A 290 0.24 -1.31 -0.21
N LEU A 291 1.13 -0.33 -0.28
CA LEU A 291 1.14 0.72 -1.30
C LEU A 291 2.10 0.41 -2.44
N SER A 292 2.62 -0.80 -2.50
CA SER A 292 3.57 -1.19 -3.57
C SER A 292 2.98 -0.95 -4.96
N SER A 293 1.65 -1.02 -5.09
CA SER A 293 0.96 -0.66 -6.34
C SER A 293 1.15 0.80 -6.75
N LEU A 294 1.37 1.72 -5.81
CA LEU A 294 1.63 3.13 -6.13
C LEU A 294 2.99 3.33 -6.79
N LYS A 295 3.97 2.48 -6.49
CA LYS A 295 5.28 2.50 -7.16
C LYS A 295 5.18 2.28 -8.68
N LEU A 296 4.06 1.73 -9.15
CA LEU A 296 3.77 1.64 -10.59
C LEU A 296 3.67 3.01 -11.27
N PHE A 297 3.30 4.04 -10.51
CA PHE A 297 3.07 5.38 -11.03
C PHE A 297 4.28 6.30 -10.86
N ASP A 298 5.28 5.91 -10.07
CA ASP A 298 6.50 6.70 -9.82
C ASP A 298 7.30 6.97 -11.09
N LYS A 299 7.30 6.03 -12.03
CA LYS A 299 8.02 6.12 -13.30
C LYS A 299 7.06 6.09 -14.46
N GLU A 300 7.29 6.96 -15.44
CA GLU A 300 6.58 6.87 -16.71
C GLU A 300 6.95 5.58 -17.46
N PHE A 301 6.05 5.12 -18.32
CA PHE A 301 6.25 3.88 -19.06
C PHE A 301 7.54 3.92 -19.89
N ASP A 302 7.81 5.05 -20.56
CA ASP A 302 8.99 5.24 -21.40
C ASP A 302 10.31 5.22 -20.60
N ASP A 303 10.29 5.66 -19.35
CA ASP A 303 11.47 5.62 -18.48
C ASP A 303 11.76 4.20 -18.01
N VAL A 304 10.73 3.43 -17.70
CA VAL A 304 10.86 2.00 -17.40
C VAL A 304 11.45 1.25 -18.59
N VAL A 305 10.97 1.54 -19.80
CA VAL A 305 11.51 0.94 -21.04
C VAL A 305 12.98 1.26 -21.24
N LYS A 306 13.39 2.52 -21.03
CA LYS A 306 14.82 2.91 -21.11
C LYS A 306 15.68 2.15 -20.09
N GLU A 307 15.18 1.95 -18.88
CA GLU A 307 15.89 1.20 -17.84
C GLU A 307 15.99 -0.30 -18.15
N MET A 308 15.06 -0.88 -18.93
CA MET A 308 15.16 -2.26 -19.40
C MET A 308 16.37 -2.52 -20.30
N ASP A 309 16.94 -1.47 -20.93
CA ASP A 309 18.15 -1.52 -21.73
C ASP A 309 19.41 -1.17 -20.92
N SER A 310 19.31 -0.96 -19.62
CA SER A 310 20.42 -0.63 -18.74
C SER A 310 21.55 -1.67 -18.82
N PRO A 311 22.82 -1.27 -18.84
CA PRO A 311 23.94 -2.20 -18.72
C PRO A 311 24.00 -2.89 -17.34
N ASP A 312 23.46 -2.24 -16.31
CA ASP A 312 23.37 -2.79 -14.96
C ASP A 312 22.27 -3.84 -14.88
N ILE A 313 22.65 -5.06 -14.42
CA ILE A 313 21.75 -6.22 -14.40
C ILE A 313 20.60 -6.02 -13.41
N ASP A 314 20.89 -5.41 -12.27
CA ASP A 314 19.88 -5.21 -11.21
C ASP A 314 18.87 -4.16 -11.63
N THR A 315 19.30 -3.03 -12.18
CA THR A 315 18.42 -2.00 -12.75
C THR A 315 17.54 -2.57 -13.84
N ARG A 316 18.11 -3.34 -14.78
CA ARG A 316 17.38 -3.97 -15.88
C ARG A 316 16.37 -5.01 -15.37
N GLY A 317 16.72 -5.78 -14.32
CA GLY A 317 15.81 -6.73 -13.69
C GLY A 317 14.61 -6.03 -13.05
N ARG A 318 14.85 -4.99 -12.26
CA ARG A 318 13.80 -4.16 -11.62
C ARG A 318 12.90 -3.48 -12.64
N ALA A 319 13.49 -2.99 -13.74
CA ALA A 319 12.72 -2.37 -14.81
C ALA A 319 11.76 -3.37 -15.48
N LEU A 320 12.20 -4.61 -15.72
CA LEU A 320 11.34 -5.66 -16.27
C LEU A 320 10.19 -6.03 -15.32
N GLU A 321 10.45 -6.09 -14.00
CA GLU A 321 9.40 -6.32 -13.00
C GLU A 321 8.39 -5.17 -12.99
N THR A 322 8.87 -3.93 -13.03
CA THR A 322 7.99 -2.74 -13.09
C THR A 322 7.20 -2.70 -14.40
N PHE A 323 7.81 -3.04 -15.53
CA PHE A 323 7.12 -3.18 -16.81
C PHE A 323 6.00 -4.23 -16.73
N ALA A 324 6.30 -5.43 -16.23
CA ALA A 324 5.31 -6.49 -16.07
C ALA A 324 4.15 -6.07 -15.15
N ALA A 325 4.46 -5.36 -14.07
CA ALA A 325 3.45 -4.82 -13.17
C ALA A 325 2.55 -3.77 -13.84
N LYS A 326 3.12 -2.87 -14.67
CA LYS A 326 2.33 -1.92 -15.49
C LYS A 326 1.46 -2.63 -16.52
N VAL A 327 1.95 -3.70 -17.15
CA VAL A 327 1.16 -4.54 -18.04
C VAL A 327 -0.03 -5.17 -17.30
N CYS A 328 0.21 -5.70 -16.11
CA CYS A 328 -0.86 -6.22 -15.25
C CYS A 328 -1.91 -5.15 -14.92
N TRP A 329 -1.48 -3.93 -14.61
CA TRP A 329 -2.38 -2.81 -14.37
C TRP A 329 -3.27 -2.49 -15.58
N ILE A 330 -2.68 -2.41 -16.77
CA ILE A 330 -3.43 -2.17 -18.03
C ILE A 330 -4.47 -3.26 -18.27
N LEU A 331 -4.17 -4.52 -17.90
CA LEU A 331 -5.11 -5.64 -17.98
C LEU A 331 -6.21 -5.63 -16.91
N GLY A 332 -6.23 -4.64 -16.04
CA GLY A 332 -7.22 -4.54 -14.96
C GLY A 332 -6.93 -5.47 -13.77
N ILE A 333 -5.70 -5.97 -13.66
CA ILE A 333 -5.22 -6.66 -12.45
C ILE A 333 -4.93 -5.59 -11.40
N ARG A 334 -5.34 -5.83 -10.18
CA ARG A 334 -5.26 -4.90 -9.04
C ARG A 334 -4.57 -5.54 -7.85
N ASN A 335 -4.32 -4.76 -6.79
CA ASN A 335 -3.56 -5.17 -5.62
C ASN A 335 -2.20 -5.76 -6.05
N ILE A 336 -1.49 -5.02 -6.90
CA ILE A 336 -0.23 -5.44 -7.47
C ILE A 336 0.88 -5.17 -6.45
N GLU A 337 1.57 -6.22 -6.06
CA GLU A 337 2.76 -6.16 -5.20
C GLU A 337 3.98 -6.53 -6.03
N ILE A 338 5.00 -5.68 -6.05
CA ILE A 338 6.27 -5.91 -6.75
C ILE A 338 7.29 -6.41 -5.73
N ARG A 339 8.01 -7.49 -6.06
CA ARG A 339 9.02 -8.12 -5.20
C ARG A 339 8.51 -8.48 -3.81
N LYS A 340 7.49 -9.30 -3.78
CA LYS A 340 7.05 -9.87 -2.51
C LYS A 340 8.08 -10.89 -2.01
N MET A 341 8.81 -10.48 -0.98
CA MET A 341 9.84 -11.29 -0.30
C MET A 341 9.26 -11.89 0.97
N ASP A 342 8.48 -12.95 0.80
CA ASP A 342 8.08 -13.81 1.91
C ASP A 342 9.05 -15.01 2.01
N ARG A 343 8.53 -16.17 2.41
CA ARG A 343 9.30 -17.45 2.35
C ARG A 343 9.64 -17.87 0.91
N ILE A 344 8.97 -17.29 -0.07
CA ILE A 344 9.14 -17.55 -1.50
C ILE A 344 9.23 -16.20 -2.20
N GLU A 345 10.30 -15.96 -2.95
CA GLU A 345 10.46 -14.79 -3.79
C GLU A 345 9.46 -14.81 -4.94
N ARG A 346 8.72 -13.71 -5.10
CA ARG A 346 7.77 -13.49 -6.18
C ARG A 346 8.05 -12.13 -6.80
N ASP A 347 8.20 -12.11 -8.12
CA ASP A 347 8.55 -10.86 -8.80
C ASP A 347 7.38 -9.87 -8.78
N VAL A 348 6.18 -10.33 -9.19
CA VAL A 348 4.96 -9.54 -9.11
C VAL A 348 3.78 -10.47 -8.79
N VAL A 349 2.86 -10.01 -7.97
CA VAL A 349 1.58 -10.67 -7.71
C VAL A 349 0.44 -9.69 -7.84
N GLY A 350 -0.75 -10.18 -8.17
CA GLY A 350 -1.93 -9.34 -8.27
C GLY A 350 -3.20 -10.17 -8.41
N ASN A 351 -4.35 -9.51 -8.34
CA ASN A 351 -5.65 -10.17 -8.49
C ASN A 351 -6.61 -9.34 -9.33
N ARG A 352 -7.62 -10.01 -9.88
CA ARG A 352 -8.73 -9.39 -10.59
C ARG A 352 -10.04 -9.82 -9.93
N ARG A 353 -10.83 -8.85 -9.50
CA ARG A 353 -12.04 -9.12 -8.69
C ARG A 353 -13.32 -9.30 -9.48
N THR A 354 -13.37 -8.94 -10.78
CA THR A 354 -14.61 -8.95 -11.56
C THR A 354 -14.55 -9.86 -12.77
N PRO A 355 -15.59 -10.64 -13.08
CA PRO A 355 -16.71 -11.06 -12.22
C PRO A 355 -16.35 -12.20 -11.26
N PHE A 356 -15.17 -12.81 -11.44
CA PHE A 356 -14.65 -13.89 -10.60
C PHE A 356 -13.29 -13.53 -10.05
N PHE A 357 -13.06 -13.89 -8.79
CA PHE A 357 -11.78 -13.67 -8.14
C PHE A 357 -10.70 -14.53 -8.83
N THR A 358 -9.68 -13.88 -9.38
CA THR A 358 -8.60 -14.54 -10.12
C THR A 358 -7.26 -14.03 -9.66
N ASN A 359 -6.41 -14.92 -9.17
CA ASN A 359 -5.06 -14.59 -8.70
C ASN A 359 -4.03 -14.79 -9.82
N PHE A 360 -3.08 -13.87 -9.91
CA PHE A 360 -2.00 -13.87 -10.86
C PHE A 360 -0.65 -13.92 -10.16
N LEU A 361 0.19 -14.88 -10.57
CA LEU A 361 1.62 -14.92 -10.29
C LEU A 361 2.35 -14.45 -11.53
N VAL A 362 3.20 -13.45 -11.40
CA VAL A 362 3.97 -12.91 -12.52
C VAL A 362 5.45 -13.11 -12.23
N GLN A 363 6.16 -13.64 -13.21
CA GLN A 363 7.59 -13.92 -13.10
C GLN A 363 8.37 -13.26 -14.23
N CYS A 364 9.46 -12.61 -13.89
CA CYS A 364 10.33 -11.88 -14.78
C CYS A 364 11.69 -12.59 -14.84
N LYS A 365 12.08 -13.02 -16.03
CA LYS A 365 13.35 -13.73 -16.23
C LYS A 365 14.27 -12.93 -17.13
N ASN A 366 15.05 -12.03 -16.51
CA ASN A 366 16.03 -11.19 -17.19
C ASN A 366 17.40 -11.89 -17.28
N GLN A 367 17.40 -13.10 -17.87
CA GLN A 367 18.61 -13.89 -18.08
C GLN A 367 19.05 -13.87 -19.54
N ARG A 368 20.32 -14.20 -19.82
CA ARG A 368 20.86 -14.24 -21.20
C ARG A 368 20.34 -15.41 -22.02
N ASN A 369 20.09 -16.54 -21.36
CA ASN A 369 19.65 -17.77 -22.03
C ASN A 369 18.13 -17.85 -22.06
N PRO A 370 17.53 -18.42 -23.10
CA PRO A 370 16.09 -18.67 -23.16
C PRO A 370 15.60 -19.51 -21.97
N VAL A 371 14.39 -19.24 -21.52
CA VAL A 371 13.74 -19.96 -20.41
C VAL A 371 13.23 -21.32 -20.88
N GLY A 372 13.53 -22.35 -20.11
CA GLY A 372 13.11 -23.73 -20.39
C GLY A 372 12.11 -24.30 -19.40
N PRO A 373 11.58 -25.53 -19.65
CA PRO A 373 10.58 -26.19 -18.82
C PRO A 373 10.90 -26.28 -17.32
N PRO A 374 12.16 -26.47 -16.86
CA PRO A 374 12.45 -26.54 -15.42
C PRO A 374 12.06 -25.29 -14.63
N VAL A 375 12.14 -24.11 -15.26
CA VAL A 375 11.71 -22.86 -14.63
C VAL A 375 10.20 -22.83 -14.49
N ILE A 376 9.47 -23.28 -15.53
CA ILE A 376 8.00 -23.37 -15.49
C ILE A 376 7.54 -24.30 -14.35
N VAL A 377 8.19 -25.44 -14.16
CA VAL A 377 7.86 -26.38 -13.06
C VAL A 377 8.00 -25.73 -11.70
N LYS A 378 9.09 -24.96 -11.48
CA LYS A 378 9.29 -24.23 -10.23
C LYS A 378 8.14 -23.25 -9.95
N GLU A 379 7.75 -22.46 -10.93
CA GLU A 379 6.70 -21.45 -10.77
C GLU A 379 5.31 -22.08 -10.61
N LEU A 380 5.06 -23.22 -11.24
CA LEU A 380 3.87 -24.04 -10.99
C LEU A 380 3.78 -24.52 -9.55
N GLY A 381 4.91 -24.97 -8.98
CA GLY A 381 4.94 -25.35 -7.56
C GLY A 381 4.53 -24.19 -6.65
N THR A 382 4.99 -22.99 -6.95
CA THR A 382 4.57 -21.76 -6.25
C THR A 382 3.09 -21.50 -6.47
N ALA A 383 2.61 -21.57 -7.71
CA ALA A 383 1.19 -21.32 -8.03
C ALA A 383 0.25 -22.25 -7.27
N PHE A 384 0.58 -23.55 -7.18
CA PHE A 384 -0.23 -24.52 -6.42
C PHE A 384 -0.23 -24.24 -4.92
N LYS A 385 0.93 -24.00 -4.37
CA LYS A 385 1.07 -23.75 -2.94
C LYS A 385 0.29 -22.52 -2.50
N GLU A 386 0.33 -21.46 -3.29
CA GLU A 386 -0.25 -20.15 -3.00
C GLU A 386 -1.62 -19.92 -3.67
N LYS A 387 -2.14 -20.94 -4.38
CA LYS A 387 -3.46 -20.94 -5.06
C LYS A 387 -3.61 -19.87 -6.16
N TYR A 388 -2.56 -19.65 -6.95
CA TYR A 388 -2.64 -18.84 -8.15
C TYR A 388 -3.23 -19.64 -9.32
N ASN A 389 -4.19 -19.05 -10.02
CA ASN A 389 -4.86 -19.70 -11.17
C ASN A 389 -4.22 -19.30 -12.51
N ASN A 390 -3.40 -18.26 -12.51
CA ASN A 390 -2.74 -17.76 -13.70
C ASN A 390 -1.28 -17.45 -13.39
N ILE A 391 -0.42 -17.80 -14.33
CA ILE A 391 1.00 -17.43 -14.34
C ILE A 391 1.25 -16.60 -15.60
N MET A 392 1.83 -15.43 -15.45
CA MET A 392 2.40 -14.63 -16.53
C MET A 392 3.91 -14.66 -16.42
N MET A 393 4.61 -14.96 -17.50
CA MET A 393 6.05 -15.00 -17.51
C MET A 393 6.61 -14.09 -18.59
N PHE A 394 7.46 -13.16 -18.20
CA PHE A 394 8.12 -12.21 -19.09
C PHE A 394 9.60 -12.60 -19.24
N SER A 395 10.00 -12.89 -20.48
CA SER A 395 11.40 -13.25 -20.78
C SER A 395 11.88 -12.59 -22.08
N PRO A 396 12.66 -11.50 -22.01
CA PRO A 396 13.25 -10.87 -23.19
C PRO A 396 14.19 -11.80 -23.98
N SER A 397 14.78 -12.79 -23.31
CA SER A 397 15.62 -13.82 -23.99
C SER A 397 14.81 -14.91 -24.68
N GLY A 398 13.48 -14.89 -24.54
CA GLY A 398 12.57 -15.88 -25.12
C GLY A 398 12.55 -17.21 -24.37
N TYR A 399 12.06 -18.24 -25.06
CA TYR A 399 11.83 -19.57 -24.50
C TYR A 399 12.52 -20.63 -25.36
N VAL A 400 12.99 -21.68 -24.73
CA VAL A 400 13.56 -22.86 -25.43
C VAL A 400 12.47 -23.53 -26.26
N GLY A 401 12.83 -24.09 -27.43
CA GLY A 401 11.90 -24.84 -28.26
C GLY A 401 11.19 -25.95 -27.49
N GLY A 402 9.87 -26.08 -27.68
CA GLY A 402 9.01 -27.01 -26.95
C GLY A 402 8.52 -26.52 -25.59
N THR A 403 8.97 -25.36 -25.08
CA THR A 403 8.47 -24.81 -23.80
C THR A 403 6.97 -24.45 -23.90
N GLN A 404 6.50 -23.92 -25.04
CA GLN A 404 5.08 -23.63 -25.26
C GLN A 404 4.24 -24.91 -25.21
N ASP A 405 4.70 -25.98 -25.89
CA ASP A 405 3.98 -27.26 -25.90
C ASP A 405 3.94 -27.86 -24.47
N TYR A 406 5.02 -27.72 -23.73
CA TYR A 406 5.07 -28.12 -22.33
C TYR A 406 4.06 -27.32 -21.47
N CYS A 407 4.00 -26.01 -21.64
CA CYS A 407 3.00 -25.19 -20.95
C CYS A 407 1.58 -25.58 -21.30
N ASN A 408 1.31 -25.86 -22.59
CA ASN A 408 0.01 -26.30 -23.07
C ASN A 408 -0.44 -27.59 -22.38
N GLN A 409 0.47 -28.56 -22.25
CA GLN A 409 0.20 -29.81 -21.54
C GLN A 409 -0.10 -29.56 -20.05
N VAL A 410 0.71 -28.74 -19.41
CA VAL A 410 0.50 -28.35 -18.02
C VAL A 410 -0.84 -27.69 -17.78
N MET A 411 -1.23 -26.76 -18.65
CA MET A 411 -2.53 -26.07 -18.56
C MET A 411 -3.73 -27.02 -18.62
N VAL A 412 -3.65 -28.03 -19.48
CA VAL A 412 -4.69 -29.06 -19.59
C VAL A 412 -4.79 -29.90 -18.32
N LEU A 413 -3.64 -30.31 -17.76
CA LEU A 413 -3.61 -31.16 -16.59
C LEU A 413 -3.98 -30.46 -15.29
N THR A 414 -3.62 -29.20 -15.15
CA THR A 414 -3.66 -28.50 -13.87
C THR A 414 -4.75 -27.46 -13.77
N GLY A 415 -5.28 -27.02 -14.91
CA GLY A 415 -6.21 -25.90 -14.98
C GLY A 415 -5.56 -24.54 -14.76
N VAL A 416 -4.26 -24.46 -14.48
CA VAL A 416 -3.52 -23.20 -14.34
C VAL A 416 -3.21 -22.63 -15.72
N ASN A 417 -3.60 -21.39 -16.00
CA ASN A 417 -3.27 -20.72 -17.25
C ASN A 417 -1.83 -20.19 -17.20
N ILE A 418 -1.07 -20.41 -18.30
CA ILE A 418 0.30 -19.93 -18.41
C ILE A 418 0.43 -19.07 -19.66
N TYR A 419 0.78 -17.79 -19.43
CA TYR A 419 0.96 -16.80 -20.49
C TYR A 419 2.46 -16.50 -20.60
N LEU A 420 3.06 -16.85 -21.74
CA LEU A 420 4.48 -16.60 -22.02
C LEU A 420 4.59 -15.33 -22.88
N PHE A 421 5.30 -14.30 -22.36
CA PHE A 421 5.62 -13.08 -23.08
C PHE A 421 7.09 -13.12 -23.48
N ASN A 422 7.37 -13.24 -24.75
CA ASN A 422 8.70 -13.20 -25.31
C ASN A 422 9.11 -11.77 -25.70
N LYS A 423 10.32 -11.62 -26.28
CA LYS A 423 10.81 -10.32 -26.73
C LYS A 423 9.86 -9.64 -27.73
N GLU A 424 9.31 -10.39 -28.69
CA GLU A 424 8.44 -9.84 -29.71
C GLU A 424 7.14 -9.28 -29.11
N ASP A 425 6.55 -9.99 -28.13
CA ASP A 425 5.37 -9.52 -27.38
C ASP A 425 5.70 -8.23 -26.59
N ILE A 426 6.85 -8.22 -25.92
CA ILE A 426 7.33 -7.07 -25.14
C ILE A 426 7.53 -5.86 -26.06
N ASP A 427 8.25 -6.04 -27.17
CA ASP A 427 8.50 -4.96 -28.13
C ASP A 427 7.18 -4.41 -28.72
N LYS A 428 6.21 -5.27 -29.06
CA LYS A 428 4.87 -4.83 -29.53
C LYS A 428 4.12 -4.01 -28.48
N ILE A 429 4.23 -4.37 -27.18
CA ILE A 429 3.61 -3.62 -26.10
C ILE A 429 4.30 -2.26 -25.91
N ILE A 430 5.63 -2.22 -26.03
CA ILE A 430 6.42 -0.98 -25.96
C ILE A 430 6.02 -0.04 -27.09
N ASP A 431 5.94 -0.54 -28.31
CA ASP A 431 5.57 0.27 -29.48
C ASP A 431 4.15 0.87 -29.35
N ASN A 432 3.22 0.09 -28.82
CA ASN A 432 1.84 0.53 -28.56
C ASN A 432 1.19 -0.34 -27.48
N GLN A 433 0.92 0.24 -26.32
CA GLN A 433 0.24 -0.45 -25.21
C GLN A 433 -1.11 -1.06 -25.60
N GLY A 434 -1.81 -0.52 -26.61
CA GLY A 434 -3.05 -1.07 -27.15
C GLY A 434 -2.90 -2.49 -27.75
N ASN A 435 -1.68 -2.87 -28.18
CA ASN A 435 -1.39 -4.22 -28.68
C ASN A 435 -1.55 -5.30 -27.62
N LEU A 436 -1.46 -4.94 -26.34
CA LEU A 436 -1.59 -5.88 -25.23
C LEU A 436 -2.91 -6.66 -25.27
N LEU A 437 -4.02 -6.00 -25.58
CA LEU A 437 -5.32 -6.68 -25.68
C LEU A 437 -5.35 -7.70 -26.82
N ALA A 438 -4.72 -7.40 -27.96
CA ALA A 438 -4.61 -8.31 -29.08
C ALA A 438 -3.73 -9.53 -28.70
N ILE A 439 -2.59 -9.30 -28.06
CA ILE A 439 -1.67 -10.35 -27.61
C ILE A 439 -2.38 -11.28 -26.61
N ILE A 440 -3.07 -10.74 -25.61
CA ILE A 440 -3.82 -11.56 -24.64
C ILE A 440 -4.96 -12.33 -25.31
N SER A 441 -5.65 -11.71 -26.25
CA SER A 441 -6.72 -12.39 -26.99
C SER A 441 -6.18 -13.57 -27.80
N GLU A 442 -5.02 -13.41 -28.44
CA GLU A 442 -4.35 -14.49 -29.18
C GLU A 442 -3.93 -15.63 -28.25
N LYS A 443 -3.28 -15.31 -27.14
CA LYS A 443 -2.87 -16.31 -26.14
C LYS A 443 -4.07 -17.03 -25.51
N ASN A 444 -5.16 -16.34 -25.22
CA ASN A 444 -6.39 -16.98 -24.74
C ASN A 444 -6.98 -17.95 -25.80
N LYS A 445 -6.96 -17.59 -27.07
CA LYS A 445 -7.37 -18.46 -28.16
C LYS A 445 -6.54 -19.73 -28.23
N GLU A 446 -5.22 -19.62 -28.09
CA GLU A 446 -4.31 -20.78 -28.04
C GLU A 446 -4.64 -21.70 -26.85
N ILE A 447 -4.91 -21.12 -25.68
CA ILE A 447 -5.31 -21.87 -24.48
C ILE A 447 -6.64 -22.62 -24.72
N GLU A 448 -7.63 -21.95 -25.30
CA GLU A 448 -8.92 -22.55 -25.63
C GLU A 448 -8.78 -23.70 -26.63
N ILE A 449 -8.00 -23.52 -27.71
CA ILE A 449 -7.71 -24.56 -28.69
C ILE A 449 -7.01 -25.76 -28.01
N THR A 450 -6.02 -25.51 -27.16
CA THR A 450 -5.31 -26.54 -26.44
C THR A 450 -6.24 -27.34 -25.52
N ARG A 451 -7.14 -26.67 -24.79
CA ARG A 451 -8.11 -27.32 -23.92
C ARG A 451 -9.19 -28.10 -24.68
N SER A 452 -9.52 -27.68 -25.88
CA SER A 452 -10.49 -28.37 -26.75
C SER A 452 -9.90 -29.61 -27.42
N ASN A 453 -8.58 -29.69 -27.56
CA ASN A 453 -7.86 -30.80 -28.19
C ASN A 453 -7.09 -31.64 -27.16
N ILE A 454 -7.81 -32.24 -26.23
CA ILE A 454 -7.22 -32.99 -25.10
C ILE A 454 -6.46 -34.24 -25.56
N ASP A 455 -6.93 -34.97 -26.56
CA ASP A 455 -6.38 -36.26 -26.99
C ASP A 455 -4.91 -36.21 -27.42
N PRO A 456 -4.44 -35.25 -28.25
CA PRO A 456 -3.01 -35.11 -28.54
C PRO A 456 -2.16 -34.75 -27.34
N VAL A 457 -2.72 -34.04 -26.38
CA VAL A 457 -2.02 -33.65 -25.16
C VAL A 457 -1.80 -34.84 -24.25
N ILE A 458 -2.80 -35.69 -24.06
CA ILE A 458 -2.68 -36.95 -23.28
C ILE A 458 -1.65 -37.88 -23.93
N GLU A 459 -1.64 -38.00 -25.25
CA GLU A 459 -0.65 -38.82 -25.98
C GLU A 459 0.79 -38.30 -25.81
N SER A 460 0.98 -36.98 -25.71
CA SER A 460 2.29 -36.37 -25.50
C SER A 460 2.79 -36.48 -24.04
N LEU A 461 1.89 -36.62 -23.06
CA LEU A 461 2.23 -36.79 -21.64
C LEU A 461 2.99 -38.09 -21.37
N THR A 462 2.74 -39.12 -22.15
CA THR A 462 3.51 -40.36 -22.06
C THR A 462 5.01 -40.15 -22.33
N LYS A 463 5.38 -39.03 -22.97
CA LYS A 463 6.78 -38.64 -23.24
C LYS A 463 7.49 -37.97 -22.05
N PHE A 464 6.76 -37.58 -21.02
CA PHE A 464 7.28 -36.86 -19.84
C PHE A 464 6.86 -37.54 -18.52
N PRO A 465 7.20 -38.83 -18.27
CA PRO A 465 6.80 -39.56 -17.07
C PRO A 465 7.27 -38.87 -15.77
N ASP A 466 8.43 -38.20 -15.82
CA ASP A 466 9.02 -37.50 -14.68
C ASP A 466 8.19 -36.26 -14.28
N PHE A 467 7.45 -35.66 -15.20
CA PHE A 467 6.60 -34.50 -14.94
C PHE A 467 5.44 -34.83 -13.99
N VAL A 468 4.69 -35.90 -14.28
CA VAL A 468 3.56 -36.36 -13.44
C VAL A 468 4.04 -36.68 -12.02
N THR A 469 5.22 -37.30 -11.91
CA THR A 469 5.84 -37.59 -10.62
C THR A 469 6.24 -36.33 -9.87
N GLN A 470 6.84 -35.36 -10.55
CA GLN A 470 7.19 -34.06 -9.95
C GLN A 470 5.95 -33.29 -9.50
N MET A 471 4.87 -33.28 -10.30
CA MET A 471 3.63 -32.62 -9.97
C MET A 471 2.94 -33.25 -8.76
N LYS A 472 2.93 -34.60 -8.65
CA LYS A 472 2.44 -35.30 -7.47
C LYS A 472 3.27 -34.95 -6.22
N ASN A 473 4.57 -34.85 -6.35
CA ASN A 473 5.47 -34.43 -5.26
C ASN A 473 5.24 -32.98 -4.82
N LEU A 474 4.71 -32.12 -5.71
CA LEU A 474 4.31 -30.75 -5.40
C LEU A 474 2.87 -30.65 -4.86
N GLY A 475 2.19 -31.78 -4.65
CA GLY A 475 0.86 -31.84 -4.07
C GLY A 475 -0.30 -31.82 -5.08
N TRP A 476 0.00 -31.91 -6.38
CA TRP A 476 -1.06 -32.08 -7.38
C TRP A 476 -1.69 -33.47 -7.30
N LYS A 477 -3.01 -33.53 -7.37
CA LYS A 477 -3.78 -34.78 -7.44
C LYS A 477 -4.42 -34.89 -8.82
N PRO A 478 -4.30 -36.02 -9.52
CA PRO A 478 -5.01 -36.23 -10.78
C PRO A 478 -6.53 -36.08 -10.59
N PRO A 479 -7.26 -35.65 -11.63
CA PRO A 479 -8.73 -35.48 -11.54
C PRO A 479 -9.49 -36.73 -11.08
N ASP A 480 -9.00 -37.92 -11.45
CA ASP A 480 -9.64 -39.19 -11.07
C ASP A 480 -9.45 -39.58 -9.60
N GLU A 481 -8.43 -39.02 -8.92
CA GLU A 481 -8.21 -39.25 -7.48
C GLU A 481 -9.01 -38.30 -6.58
N THR A 482 -9.70 -37.30 -7.16
CA THR A 482 -10.54 -36.35 -6.42
C THR A 482 -12.00 -36.76 -6.34
N ALA A 483 -12.40 -37.82 -7.03
CA ALA A 483 -13.78 -38.28 -7.12
C ALA A 483 -14.18 -39.30 -6.03
N GLU A 484 -13.27 -39.69 -5.13
CA GLU A 484 -13.51 -40.70 -4.10
C GLU A 484 -13.52 -40.17 -2.65
N ASN A 485 -13.83 -38.86 -2.42
CA ASN A 485 -14.08 -38.38 -1.06
C ASN A 485 -15.29 -37.46 -0.98
#